data_376ec984088508c8400319a334790b62
#
_entry.id   376ec984088508c8400319a334790b62
#
_cell.length_a   1.000
_cell.length_b   1.000
_cell.length_c   1.000
_cell.angle_alpha   90.00
_cell.angle_beta   90.00
_cell.angle_gamma   90.00
#
_symmetry.space_group_name_H-M   'P 1'
#
loop_
_entity.id
_entity.type
_entity.pdbx_description
1 polymer ?
#
loop_
_entity_poly.entity_id
_entity_poly.type
_entity_poly.pdbx_seq_one_letter_code
_entity_poly.pdbx_strand_id
1 'polypeptide(L)'
;MKSTDNKKLLLEPEDLLPLIENGGSIADAMPDYEEREGQIAMMETIIKALNSAYHALLEGETGIGKSMAYLIPAIYFSKIKNKPVVVSTNTINLQHQLVSKDLPFLNKSLETTFKYALLKGRQNYLCLRRLNDALYGTQGDFLLEDDEYEQFQVIKDWADDTEEGTIAELPFIPLESLWSRLECDKDSCLGFDCYEYNACYYYNAKKTAASANIIVVNHHLLFSDLAMRADSTDPDKSGVIPNYSAVIADEAHNIEDTATTHFGFRTTFIGIQKLLNKIFYRKGNKTAGLLSNLAYLLSTDNNCIIKADADEMLQACDELSELTILAGREAKVFFDNITGMLTKGSESIGEYKIRIRENHENTDEFITLAEHSEQISTQIKFLHIGMKKLANSLSNSLEDFEDSDDFEEELEPFKLPKIELQSFSDRLLDIVYAIELMFNTETENRSDYVHFMSAVLKRSGVYTSFSSLPLFVGKLLAENFFDKVDSAILVSGTMSTAGNFNFVKERLDLQSVSRPLLEGSYAS
;
A
#
# COMPACT_ATOMS: atom_id res chain seq x y z
N MET A 1 34.10 -32.64 -25.62
CA MET A 1 33.75 -31.63 -24.62
C MET A 1 33.45 -30.35 -25.37
N LYS A 2 32.17 -30.06 -25.59
CA LYS A 2 31.73 -28.79 -26.20
C LYS A 2 31.63 -27.77 -25.08
N SER A 3 32.43 -26.70 -25.16
CA SER A 3 32.25 -25.52 -24.32
C SER A 3 30.86 -24.93 -24.62
N THR A 4 29.97 -25.01 -23.68
CA THR A 4 28.73 -24.22 -23.72
C THR A 4 29.13 -22.77 -23.51
N ASP A 5 29.23 -22.02 -24.59
CA ASP A 5 29.28 -20.58 -24.62
C ASP A 5 28.05 -20.06 -23.82
N ASN A 6 28.31 -19.52 -22.67
CA ASN A 6 27.35 -18.74 -21.90
C ASN A 6 27.20 -17.39 -22.63
N LYS A 7 26.57 -17.38 -23.82
CA LYS A 7 26.15 -16.16 -24.48
C LYS A 7 25.14 -15.50 -23.53
N LYS A 8 25.55 -14.44 -22.86
CA LYS A 8 24.64 -13.54 -22.14
C LYS A 8 23.58 -13.11 -23.13
N LEU A 9 22.38 -13.67 -23.03
CA LEU A 9 21.25 -13.25 -23.85
C LEU A 9 20.98 -11.78 -23.54
N LEU A 10 21.18 -10.91 -24.51
CA LEU A 10 20.94 -9.47 -24.47
C LEU A 10 19.80 -9.15 -25.42
N LEU A 11 19.16 -8.00 -25.21
CA LEU A 11 18.26 -7.40 -26.20
C LEU A 11 19.10 -6.86 -27.35
N GLU A 12 18.84 -7.30 -28.56
CA GLU A 12 19.53 -6.78 -29.74
C GLU A 12 18.66 -5.68 -30.37
N PRO A 13 19.18 -4.42 -30.48
CA PRO A 13 18.42 -3.32 -31.09
C PRO A 13 17.95 -3.64 -32.49
N GLU A 14 18.77 -4.35 -33.28
CA GLU A 14 18.47 -4.75 -34.65
C GLU A 14 17.25 -5.69 -34.75
N ASP A 15 16.88 -6.38 -33.68
CA ASP A 15 15.71 -7.25 -33.64
C ASP A 15 14.44 -6.50 -33.19
N LEU A 16 14.60 -5.44 -32.39
CA LEU A 16 13.47 -4.76 -31.76
C LEU A 16 13.07 -3.43 -32.40
N LEU A 17 14.03 -2.63 -32.86
CA LEU A 17 13.73 -1.33 -33.50
C LEU A 17 12.90 -1.48 -34.77
N PRO A 18 13.17 -2.45 -35.66
CA PRO A 18 12.37 -2.64 -36.87
C PRO A 18 10.89 -2.93 -36.60
N LEU A 19 10.51 -3.35 -35.39
CA LEU A 19 9.10 -3.58 -35.05
C LEU A 19 8.24 -2.31 -35.09
N ILE A 20 8.87 -1.16 -34.79
CA ILE A 20 8.24 0.17 -34.75
C ILE A 20 8.69 1.09 -35.90
N GLU A 21 9.50 0.61 -36.83
CA GLU A 21 9.83 1.30 -38.06
C GLU A 21 8.77 1.05 -39.15
N ASN A 22 8.75 1.84 -40.20
CA ASN A 22 7.82 1.67 -41.31
C ASN A 22 7.94 0.26 -41.96
N GLY A 23 6.82 -0.46 -41.99
CA GLY A 23 6.77 -1.87 -42.44
C GLY A 23 7.06 -2.89 -41.33
N GLY A 24 7.25 -2.45 -40.09
CA GLY A 24 7.32 -3.31 -38.95
C GLY A 24 5.96 -3.80 -38.46
N SER A 25 5.93 -4.88 -37.69
CA SER A 25 4.68 -5.53 -37.26
C SER A 25 3.78 -4.63 -36.43
N ILE A 26 4.33 -3.70 -35.66
CA ILE A 26 3.56 -2.73 -34.88
C ILE A 26 3.05 -1.61 -35.78
N ALA A 27 3.88 -1.10 -36.69
CA ALA A 27 3.51 -0.09 -37.65
C ALA A 27 2.37 -0.56 -38.57
N ASP A 28 2.47 -1.77 -39.11
CA ASP A 28 1.47 -2.37 -39.99
C ASP A 28 0.13 -2.68 -39.27
N ALA A 29 0.17 -2.95 -37.99
CA ALA A 29 -1.02 -3.24 -37.17
C ALA A 29 -1.74 -1.97 -36.66
N MET A 30 -1.14 -0.79 -36.80
CA MET A 30 -1.65 0.47 -36.26
C MET A 30 -2.23 1.34 -37.41
N PRO A 31 -3.55 1.63 -37.43
CA PRO A 31 -4.10 2.58 -38.39
C PRO A 31 -3.42 3.95 -38.24
N ASP A 32 -3.10 4.58 -39.36
CA ASP A 32 -2.50 5.91 -39.40
C ASP A 32 -1.16 6.02 -38.63
N TYR A 33 -0.35 4.94 -38.67
CA TYR A 33 0.95 4.94 -38.05
C TYR A 33 1.90 5.95 -38.69
N GLU A 34 2.55 6.72 -37.84
CA GLU A 34 3.65 7.62 -38.21
C GLU A 34 4.91 7.19 -37.44
N GLU A 35 5.97 6.89 -38.19
CA GLU A 35 7.28 6.62 -37.59
C GLU A 35 7.81 7.90 -36.92
N ARG A 36 8.29 7.76 -35.70
CA ARG A 36 8.82 8.86 -34.89
C ARG A 36 10.24 8.56 -34.44
N GLU A 37 11.19 9.33 -34.98
CA GLU A 37 12.61 9.17 -34.64
C GLU A 37 12.85 9.24 -33.10
N GLY A 38 12.13 10.11 -32.39
CA GLY A 38 12.24 10.20 -30.93
C GLY A 38 11.76 8.96 -30.19
N GLN A 39 10.74 8.24 -30.71
CA GLN A 39 10.29 6.96 -30.16
C GLN A 39 11.35 5.87 -30.31
N ILE A 40 11.98 5.79 -31.50
CA ILE A 40 13.04 4.84 -31.81
C ILE A 40 14.25 5.10 -30.90
N ALA A 41 14.71 6.36 -30.81
CA ALA A 41 15.85 6.74 -29.98
C ALA A 41 15.60 6.49 -28.46
N MET A 42 14.37 6.72 -27.99
CA MET A 42 13.97 6.39 -26.62
C MET A 42 14.04 4.89 -26.38
N MET A 43 13.50 4.07 -27.29
CA MET A 43 13.52 2.62 -27.20
C MET A 43 14.96 2.08 -27.19
N GLU A 44 15.83 2.60 -28.03
CA GLU A 44 17.27 2.23 -28.07
C GLU A 44 17.95 2.54 -26.72
N THR A 45 17.66 3.69 -26.12
CA THR A 45 18.20 4.04 -24.80
C THR A 45 17.69 3.11 -23.70
N ILE A 46 16.42 2.70 -23.74
CA ILE A 46 15.84 1.72 -22.82
C ILE A 46 16.50 0.36 -22.98
N ILE A 47 16.69 -0.12 -24.20
CA ILE A 47 17.42 -1.37 -24.49
C ILE A 47 18.82 -1.34 -23.88
N LYS A 48 19.54 -0.24 -24.07
CA LYS A 48 20.88 -0.05 -23.49
C LYS A 48 20.84 -0.07 -21.95
N ALA A 49 19.88 0.61 -21.34
CA ALA A 49 19.74 0.64 -19.89
C ALA A 49 19.48 -0.75 -19.30
N LEU A 50 18.52 -1.49 -19.87
CA LEU A 50 18.16 -2.84 -19.44
C LEU A 50 19.32 -3.83 -19.60
N ASN A 51 20.02 -3.78 -20.74
CA ASN A 51 21.17 -4.67 -21.00
C ASN A 51 22.35 -4.44 -20.05
N SER A 52 22.59 -3.18 -19.68
CA SER A 52 23.75 -2.77 -18.89
C SER A 52 23.48 -2.68 -17.39
N ALA A 53 22.24 -2.94 -16.97
CA ALA A 53 21.77 -2.70 -15.60
C ALA A 53 22.02 -1.25 -15.16
N TYR A 54 21.65 -0.30 -16.00
CA TYR A 54 21.71 1.14 -15.76
C TYR A 54 20.32 1.69 -15.43
N HIS A 55 20.26 2.79 -14.70
CA HIS A 55 19.04 3.58 -14.60
C HIS A 55 18.91 4.54 -15.78
N ALA A 56 17.69 5.03 -16.04
CA ALA A 56 17.46 6.00 -17.10
C ALA A 56 16.42 7.06 -16.69
N LEU A 57 16.70 8.33 -17.03
CA LEU A 57 15.76 9.45 -17.00
C LEU A 57 15.42 9.85 -18.43
N LEU A 58 14.18 9.63 -18.83
CA LEU A 58 13.74 9.78 -20.22
C LEU A 58 12.55 10.73 -20.29
N GLU A 59 12.74 11.87 -20.92
CA GLU A 59 11.67 12.80 -21.23
C GLU A 59 11.22 12.59 -22.67
N GLY A 60 9.94 12.35 -22.87
CA GLY A 60 9.35 12.21 -24.19
C GLY A 60 8.08 13.03 -24.29
N GLU A 61 7.98 13.87 -25.33
CA GLU A 61 6.79 14.69 -25.58
C GLU A 61 5.50 13.87 -25.60
N THR A 62 4.38 14.56 -25.31
CA THR A 62 3.06 13.93 -25.38
C THR A 62 2.80 13.48 -26.80
N GLY A 63 2.39 12.22 -26.98
CA GLY A 63 2.10 11.68 -28.31
C GLY A 63 3.26 10.95 -28.98
N ILE A 64 4.50 11.03 -28.49
CA ILE A 64 5.66 10.33 -29.06
C ILE A 64 5.53 8.78 -29.06
N GLY A 65 4.58 8.22 -28.30
CA GLY A 65 4.41 6.77 -28.20
C GLY A 65 5.25 6.12 -27.11
N LYS A 66 5.46 6.81 -25.98
CA LYS A 66 6.24 6.33 -24.82
C LYS A 66 5.92 4.89 -24.42
N SER A 67 4.62 4.55 -24.35
CA SER A 67 4.19 3.21 -23.91
C SER A 67 4.79 2.10 -24.78
N MET A 68 4.77 2.24 -26.08
CA MET A 68 5.34 1.25 -27.01
C MET A 68 6.87 1.19 -26.87
N ALA A 69 7.52 2.37 -26.74
CA ALA A 69 8.96 2.47 -26.62
C ALA A 69 9.51 1.72 -25.38
N TYR A 70 8.76 1.67 -24.28
CA TYR A 70 9.20 0.95 -23.10
C TYR A 70 8.62 -0.47 -22.96
N LEU A 71 7.37 -0.71 -23.43
CA LEU A 71 6.74 -2.04 -23.28
C LEU A 71 7.42 -3.11 -24.12
N ILE A 72 7.77 -2.77 -25.36
CA ILE A 72 8.41 -3.75 -26.27
C ILE A 72 9.71 -4.30 -25.67
N PRO A 73 10.72 -3.47 -25.35
CA PRO A 73 11.94 -4.01 -24.72
C PRO A 73 11.70 -4.67 -23.38
N ALA A 74 10.74 -4.19 -22.57
CA ALA A 74 10.39 -4.81 -21.29
C ALA A 74 9.85 -6.24 -21.44
N ILE A 75 8.99 -6.48 -22.44
CA ILE A 75 8.44 -7.81 -22.75
C ILE A 75 9.57 -8.78 -23.09
N TYR A 76 10.45 -8.42 -24.01
CA TYR A 76 11.56 -9.28 -24.40
C TYR A 76 12.58 -9.46 -23.27
N PHE A 77 12.88 -8.41 -22.51
CA PHE A 77 13.79 -8.47 -21.36
C PHE A 77 13.28 -9.41 -20.27
N SER A 78 11.98 -9.35 -19.97
CA SER A 78 11.36 -10.24 -18.98
C SER A 78 11.52 -11.72 -19.36
N LYS A 79 11.44 -12.04 -20.64
CA LYS A 79 11.63 -13.41 -21.16
C LYS A 79 13.08 -13.85 -21.08
N ILE A 80 14.03 -12.97 -21.42
CA ILE A 80 15.46 -13.24 -21.31
C ILE A 80 15.85 -13.51 -19.86
N LYS A 81 15.36 -12.68 -18.92
CA LYS A 81 15.67 -12.80 -17.49
C LYS A 81 14.84 -13.86 -16.78
N ASN A 82 13.76 -14.35 -17.40
CA ASN A 82 12.75 -15.21 -16.77
C ASN A 82 12.25 -14.63 -15.43
N LYS A 83 12.09 -13.31 -15.41
CA LYS A 83 11.55 -12.53 -14.28
C LYS A 83 10.67 -11.40 -14.83
N PRO A 84 9.59 -11.03 -14.15
CA PRO A 84 8.75 -9.93 -14.60
C PRO A 84 9.50 -8.59 -14.62
N VAL A 85 8.98 -7.69 -15.45
CA VAL A 85 9.25 -6.26 -15.40
C VAL A 85 8.01 -5.58 -14.81
N VAL A 86 8.20 -4.72 -13.83
CA VAL A 86 7.12 -3.92 -13.23
C VAL A 86 6.97 -2.62 -14.02
N VAL A 87 5.75 -2.32 -14.43
CA VAL A 87 5.37 -1.02 -15.01
C VAL A 87 4.49 -0.31 -14.00
N SER A 88 5.02 0.75 -13.43
CA SER A 88 4.32 1.57 -12.45
C SER A 88 3.82 2.86 -13.08
N THR A 89 2.56 3.22 -12.84
CA THR A 89 1.94 4.47 -13.33
C THR A 89 1.32 5.26 -12.20
N ASN A 90 1.04 6.55 -12.43
CA ASN A 90 0.46 7.38 -11.39
C ASN A 90 -1.05 7.20 -11.21
N THR A 91 -1.81 6.94 -12.29
CA THR A 91 -3.27 6.96 -12.27
C THR A 91 -3.91 5.63 -12.64
N ILE A 92 -5.11 5.37 -12.10
CA ILE A 92 -5.94 4.20 -12.43
C ILE A 92 -6.27 4.17 -13.94
N ASN A 93 -6.52 5.33 -14.56
CA ASN A 93 -6.84 5.42 -15.98
C ASN A 93 -5.67 4.95 -16.86
N LEU A 94 -4.44 5.33 -16.53
CA LEU A 94 -3.25 4.85 -17.24
C LEU A 94 -3.03 3.35 -17.05
N GLN A 95 -3.22 2.83 -15.83
CA GLN A 95 -3.18 1.38 -15.60
C GLN A 95 -4.19 0.66 -16.50
N HIS A 96 -5.43 1.17 -16.55
CA HIS A 96 -6.49 0.58 -17.37
C HIS A 96 -6.15 0.65 -18.87
N GLN A 97 -5.60 1.77 -19.35
CA GLN A 97 -5.14 1.91 -20.74
C GLN A 97 -4.09 0.84 -21.09
N LEU A 98 -3.08 0.68 -20.26
CA LEU A 98 -2.03 -0.33 -20.49
C LEU A 98 -2.60 -1.74 -20.58
N VAL A 99 -3.49 -2.11 -19.65
CA VAL A 99 -4.00 -3.49 -19.52
C VAL A 99 -5.11 -3.80 -20.52
N SER A 100 -5.99 -2.84 -20.84
CA SER A 100 -7.12 -3.06 -21.73
C SER A 100 -6.85 -2.74 -23.20
N LYS A 101 -5.80 -1.95 -23.51
CA LYS A 101 -5.50 -1.50 -24.86
C LYS A 101 -4.08 -1.85 -25.30
N ASP A 102 -3.06 -1.33 -24.62
CA ASP A 102 -1.68 -1.37 -25.12
C ASP A 102 -1.10 -2.79 -25.08
N LEU A 103 -1.19 -3.49 -23.94
CA LEU A 103 -0.69 -4.86 -23.80
C LEU A 103 -1.46 -5.89 -24.63
N PRO A 104 -2.82 -5.86 -24.72
CA PRO A 104 -3.55 -6.71 -25.66
C PRO A 104 -3.18 -6.46 -27.13
N PHE A 105 -2.96 -5.20 -27.51
CA PHE A 105 -2.50 -4.85 -28.85
C PHE A 105 -1.13 -5.47 -29.13
N LEU A 106 -0.16 -5.28 -28.24
CA LEU A 106 1.18 -5.87 -28.38
C LEU A 106 1.15 -7.40 -28.42
N ASN A 107 0.29 -8.03 -27.62
CA ASN A 107 0.18 -9.50 -27.61
C ASN A 107 -0.39 -10.09 -28.91
N LYS A 108 -1.09 -9.27 -29.70
CA LYS A 108 -1.59 -9.64 -31.04
C LYS A 108 -0.58 -9.32 -32.16
N SER A 109 0.20 -8.25 -31.98
CA SER A 109 1.06 -7.70 -33.03
C SER A 109 2.50 -8.21 -32.98
N LEU A 110 2.96 -8.66 -31.81
CA LEU A 110 4.29 -9.27 -31.68
C LEU A 110 4.24 -10.77 -32.00
N GLU A 111 5.27 -11.29 -32.62
CA GLU A 111 5.41 -12.72 -32.88
C GLU A 111 5.63 -13.55 -31.59
N THR A 112 5.85 -12.88 -30.46
CA THR A 112 6.08 -13.51 -29.17
C THR A 112 4.89 -13.39 -28.25
N THR A 113 4.44 -14.52 -27.69
CA THR A 113 3.38 -14.51 -26.66
C THR A 113 3.97 -14.16 -25.29
N PHE A 114 3.25 -13.35 -24.52
CA PHE A 114 3.62 -12.99 -23.15
C PHE A 114 2.37 -12.85 -22.27
N LYS A 115 2.57 -12.95 -20.96
CA LYS A 115 1.53 -12.77 -19.97
C LYS A 115 1.70 -11.42 -19.27
N TYR A 116 0.60 -10.78 -18.95
CA TYR A 116 0.60 -9.56 -18.15
C TYR A 116 -0.46 -9.62 -17.06
N ALA A 117 -0.27 -8.87 -15.99
CA ALA A 117 -1.19 -8.79 -14.88
C ALA A 117 -1.30 -7.36 -14.36
N LEU A 118 -2.50 -6.97 -13.94
CA LEU A 118 -2.75 -5.78 -13.14
C LEU A 118 -2.81 -6.19 -11.67
N LEU A 119 -1.92 -5.62 -10.86
CA LEU A 119 -1.96 -5.82 -9.42
C LEU A 119 -2.33 -4.50 -8.73
N LYS A 120 -3.40 -4.54 -7.96
CA LYS A 120 -3.91 -3.40 -7.19
C LYS A 120 -3.58 -3.56 -5.71
N GLY A 121 -3.64 -2.47 -4.95
CA GLY A 121 -3.55 -2.54 -3.50
C GLY A 121 -4.65 -3.44 -2.91
N ARG A 122 -4.35 -4.13 -1.83
CA ARG A 122 -5.20 -5.14 -1.18
C ARG A 122 -6.63 -4.63 -0.94
N GLN A 123 -6.79 -3.39 -0.49
CA GLN A 123 -8.10 -2.76 -0.20
C GLN A 123 -9.00 -2.57 -1.42
N ASN A 124 -8.48 -2.80 -2.64
CA ASN A 124 -9.31 -2.78 -3.85
C ASN A 124 -10.05 -4.10 -4.09
N TYR A 125 -9.75 -5.16 -3.36
CA TYR A 125 -10.34 -6.48 -3.54
C TYR A 125 -11.36 -6.81 -2.46
N LEU A 126 -12.48 -7.42 -2.85
CA LEU A 126 -13.45 -8.00 -1.95
C LEU A 126 -12.83 -9.18 -1.18
N CYS A 127 -13.08 -9.27 0.11
CA CYS A 127 -12.72 -10.42 0.93
C CYS A 127 -13.93 -11.36 1.08
N LEU A 128 -13.88 -12.53 0.44
CA LEU A 128 -14.96 -13.51 0.49
C LEU A 128 -15.25 -13.99 1.92
N ARG A 129 -14.22 -14.20 2.74
CA ARG A 129 -14.40 -14.55 4.16
C ARG A 129 -15.23 -13.48 4.89
N ARG A 130 -14.89 -12.20 4.76
CA ARG A 130 -15.64 -11.11 5.40
C ARG A 130 -17.06 -10.97 4.85
N LEU A 131 -17.25 -11.22 3.56
CA LEU A 131 -18.60 -11.27 2.96
C LEU A 131 -19.40 -12.40 3.57
N ASN A 132 -18.83 -13.60 3.72
CA ASN A 132 -19.49 -14.75 4.32
C ASN A 132 -19.75 -14.53 5.82
N ASP A 133 -18.80 -13.96 6.56
CA ASP A 133 -19.00 -13.58 7.95
C ASP A 133 -20.17 -12.58 8.11
N ALA A 134 -20.31 -11.64 7.17
CA ALA A 134 -21.42 -10.70 7.14
C ALA A 134 -22.78 -11.34 6.78
N LEU A 135 -22.77 -12.39 5.95
CA LEU A 135 -23.99 -13.09 5.52
C LEU A 135 -24.49 -14.12 6.53
N TYR A 136 -23.56 -14.86 7.13
CA TYR A 136 -23.87 -16.07 7.90
C TYR A 136 -23.38 -16.00 9.35
N GLY A 137 -22.62 -14.96 9.73
CA GLY A 137 -22.11 -14.78 11.07
C GLY A 137 -23.23 -14.68 12.11
N THR A 138 -23.11 -15.44 13.19
CA THR A 138 -24.09 -15.47 14.28
C THR A 138 -24.00 -14.28 15.21
N GLN A 139 -23.00 -13.42 15.05
CA GLN A 139 -22.76 -12.26 15.90
C GLN A 139 -23.32 -10.99 15.24
N GLY A 140 -24.08 -10.22 16.01
CA GLY A 140 -24.76 -8.99 15.58
C GLY A 140 -23.85 -7.79 15.22
N ASP A 141 -22.61 -8.09 14.79
CA ASP A 141 -21.57 -7.11 14.44
C ASP A 141 -21.77 -6.46 13.07
N PHE A 142 -22.63 -7.05 12.21
CA PHE A 142 -22.92 -6.53 10.87
C PHE A 142 -24.28 -5.84 10.83
N LEU A 143 -24.50 -4.89 11.73
CA LEU A 143 -25.66 -4.01 11.62
C LEU A 143 -25.44 -3.05 10.46
N LEU A 144 -26.24 -3.21 9.41
CA LEU A 144 -26.31 -2.32 8.25
C LEU A 144 -27.34 -1.24 8.51
N GLU A 145 -27.03 0.00 8.13
CA GLU A 145 -28.03 1.04 7.97
C GLU A 145 -28.78 0.82 6.64
N ASP A 146 -29.94 1.44 6.44
CA ASP A 146 -30.79 1.15 5.27
C ASP A 146 -30.03 1.35 3.94
N ASP A 147 -29.22 2.42 3.83
CA ASP A 147 -28.42 2.72 2.64
C ASP A 147 -27.29 1.69 2.41
N GLU A 148 -26.71 1.17 3.48
CA GLU A 148 -25.68 0.11 3.41
C GLU A 148 -26.28 -1.22 3.02
N TYR A 149 -27.51 -1.53 3.47
CA TYR A 149 -28.17 -2.78 3.15
C TYR A 149 -28.44 -2.92 1.66
N GLU A 150 -28.94 -1.87 0.99
CA GLU A 150 -29.19 -1.90 -0.45
C GLU A 150 -27.89 -2.17 -1.23
N GLN A 151 -26.82 -1.45 -0.87
CA GLN A 151 -25.50 -1.65 -1.51
C GLN A 151 -24.92 -3.03 -1.22
N PHE A 152 -25.08 -3.53 -0.01
CA PHE A 152 -24.62 -4.86 0.39
C PHE A 152 -25.26 -5.98 -0.45
N GLN A 153 -26.57 -5.90 -0.73
CA GLN A 153 -27.24 -6.88 -1.59
C GLN A 153 -26.64 -6.86 -3.02
N VAL A 154 -26.39 -5.68 -3.57
CA VAL A 154 -25.76 -5.59 -4.91
C VAL A 154 -24.32 -6.13 -4.90
N ILE A 155 -23.53 -5.85 -3.84
CA ILE A 155 -22.18 -6.40 -3.72
C ILE A 155 -22.19 -7.92 -3.59
N LYS A 156 -23.15 -8.48 -2.84
CA LYS A 156 -23.34 -9.91 -2.70
C LYS A 156 -23.62 -10.58 -4.06
N ASP A 157 -24.62 -10.05 -4.80
CA ASP A 157 -24.99 -10.62 -6.11
C ASP A 157 -23.84 -10.47 -7.13
N TRP A 158 -23.12 -9.34 -7.09
CA TRP A 158 -21.92 -9.13 -7.91
C TRP A 158 -20.78 -10.08 -7.56
N ALA A 159 -20.62 -10.47 -6.29
CA ALA A 159 -19.56 -11.40 -5.88
C ALA A 159 -19.68 -12.78 -6.52
N ASP A 160 -20.89 -13.18 -6.93
CA ASP A 160 -21.13 -14.45 -7.64
C ASP A 160 -20.71 -14.39 -9.13
N ASP A 161 -20.67 -13.18 -9.73
CA ASP A 161 -20.43 -12.99 -11.15
C ASP A 161 -19.02 -12.43 -11.49
N THR A 162 -18.34 -11.81 -10.52
CA THR A 162 -17.04 -11.16 -10.76
C THR A 162 -15.88 -12.16 -10.87
N GLU A 163 -14.98 -11.92 -11.82
CA GLU A 163 -13.75 -12.69 -11.98
C GLU A 163 -12.56 -12.08 -11.21
N GLU A 164 -12.46 -10.74 -11.13
CA GLU A 164 -11.35 -10.05 -10.47
C GLU A 164 -11.66 -9.67 -9.02
N GLY A 165 -12.93 -9.50 -8.68
CA GLY A 165 -13.38 -9.08 -7.35
C GLY A 165 -12.90 -7.70 -6.93
N THR A 166 -12.70 -6.79 -7.89
CA THR A 166 -12.17 -5.46 -7.61
C THR A 166 -13.27 -4.41 -7.52
N ILE A 167 -13.15 -3.47 -6.57
CA ILE A 167 -14.09 -2.34 -6.39
C ILE A 167 -14.36 -1.57 -7.69
N ALA A 168 -13.40 -1.56 -8.62
CA ALA A 168 -13.55 -0.86 -9.91
C ALA A 168 -14.55 -1.52 -10.86
N GLU A 169 -14.94 -2.78 -10.63
CA GLU A 169 -15.95 -3.50 -11.41
C GLU A 169 -17.37 -3.24 -10.91
N LEU A 170 -17.52 -2.66 -9.71
CA LEU A 170 -18.83 -2.29 -9.21
C LEU A 170 -19.47 -1.20 -10.06
N PRO A 171 -20.78 -1.26 -10.33
CA PRO A 171 -21.50 -0.27 -11.12
C PRO A 171 -21.71 1.07 -10.38
N PHE A 172 -21.26 1.17 -9.13
CA PHE A 172 -21.35 2.35 -8.28
C PHE A 172 -20.12 2.45 -7.36
N ILE A 173 -19.92 3.62 -6.76
CA ILE A 173 -18.90 3.82 -5.71
C ILE A 173 -19.56 3.43 -4.38
N PRO A 174 -19.11 2.35 -3.70
CA PRO A 174 -19.71 1.93 -2.46
C PRO A 174 -19.43 2.92 -1.32
N LEU A 175 -20.32 2.94 -0.33
CA LEU A 175 -20.09 3.68 0.92
C LEU A 175 -18.80 3.17 1.57
N GLU A 176 -17.93 4.09 1.97
CA GLU A 176 -16.65 3.76 2.63
C GLU A 176 -16.87 2.95 3.92
N SER A 177 -17.94 3.24 4.66
CA SER A 177 -18.33 2.53 5.88
C SER A 177 -18.66 1.07 5.60
N LEU A 178 -19.30 0.75 4.48
CA LEU A 178 -19.60 -0.61 4.05
C LEU A 178 -18.36 -1.30 3.46
N TRP A 179 -17.71 -0.66 2.47
CA TRP A 179 -16.57 -1.28 1.76
C TRP A 179 -15.42 -1.63 2.71
N SER A 180 -15.07 -0.75 3.64
CA SER A 180 -14.00 -0.99 4.64
C SER A 180 -14.24 -2.22 5.53
N ARG A 181 -15.48 -2.73 5.60
CA ARG A 181 -15.86 -3.96 6.33
C ARG A 181 -15.79 -5.20 5.45
N LEU A 182 -15.82 -5.04 4.12
CA LEU A 182 -15.82 -6.11 3.12
C LEU A 182 -14.50 -6.26 2.37
N GLU A 183 -13.68 -5.20 2.32
CA GLU A 183 -12.39 -5.21 1.62
C GLU A 183 -11.38 -6.18 2.22
N CYS A 184 -10.44 -6.64 1.41
CA CYS A 184 -9.32 -7.42 1.86
C CYS A 184 -8.35 -6.54 2.69
N ASP A 185 -8.25 -6.80 3.99
CA ASP A 185 -7.41 -6.08 4.94
C ASP A 185 -6.18 -6.91 5.34
N LYS A 186 -5.02 -6.28 5.49
CA LYS A 186 -3.81 -6.98 5.93
C LYS A 186 -3.87 -7.40 7.40
N ASP A 187 -4.53 -6.57 8.23
CA ASP A 187 -4.55 -6.71 9.68
C ASP A 187 -5.40 -7.89 10.16
N SER A 188 -6.36 -8.33 9.33
CA SER A 188 -7.32 -9.40 9.64
C SER A 188 -7.29 -10.52 8.60
N CYS A 189 -6.17 -10.72 7.89
CA CYS A 189 -6.06 -11.74 6.84
C CYS A 189 -5.37 -12.99 7.37
N LEU A 190 -6.07 -14.12 7.31
CA LEU A 190 -5.56 -15.45 7.70
C LEU A 190 -4.53 -16.03 6.71
N GLY A 191 -4.32 -15.39 5.55
CA GLY A 191 -3.35 -15.90 4.59
C GLY A 191 -3.69 -17.29 4.07
N PHE A 192 -2.74 -18.21 4.15
CA PHE A 192 -2.89 -19.60 3.72
C PHE A 192 -3.88 -20.39 4.59
N ASP A 193 -4.10 -19.98 5.82
CA ASP A 193 -5.04 -20.64 6.76
C ASP A 193 -6.50 -20.22 6.52
N CYS A 194 -6.76 -19.31 5.56
CA CYS A 194 -8.11 -18.86 5.24
C CYS A 194 -8.86 -19.93 4.45
N TYR A 195 -10.05 -20.32 4.92
CA TYR A 195 -10.91 -21.28 4.21
C TYR A 195 -11.31 -20.80 2.79
N GLU A 196 -11.31 -19.48 2.54
CA GLU A 196 -11.54 -18.89 1.21
C GLU A 196 -10.23 -18.64 0.42
N TYR A 197 -9.08 -19.15 0.87
CA TYR A 197 -7.79 -18.86 0.23
C TYR A 197 -7.76 -19.19 -1.26
N ASN A 198 -8.35 -20.32 -1.67
CA ASN A 198 -8.33 -20.77 -3.07
C ASN A 198 -9.21 -19.91 -3.98
N ALA A 199 -10.29 -19.34 -3.45
CA ALA A 199 -11.20 -18.43 -4.16
C ALA A 199 -10.80 -16.95 -3.99
N CYS A 200 -9.85 -16.64 -3.11
CA CYS A 200 -9.49 -15.28 -2.75
C CYS A 200 -8.99 -14.46 -3.95
N TYR A 201 -9.71 -13.41 -4.32
CA TYR A 201 -9.39 -12.53 -5.45
C TYR A 201 -7.98 -11.92 -5.33
N TYR A 202 -7.60 -11.43 -4.14
CA TYR A 202 -6.28 -10.85 -3.92
C TYR A 202 -5.14 -11.86 -4.13
N TYR A 203 -5.25 -13.07 -3.57
CA TYR A 203 -4.23 -14.09 -3.75
C TYR A 203 -4.20 -14.66 -5.17
N ASN A 204 -5.34 -14.73 -5.84
CA ASN A 204 -5.41 -15.12 -7.26
C ASN A 204 -4.74 -14.06 -8.15
N ALA A 205 -4.95 -12.75 -7.87
CA ALA A 205 -4.24 -11.69 -8.55
C ALA A 205 -2.71 -11.78 -8.34
N LYS A 206 -2.26 -12.07 -7.11
CA LYS A 206 -0.82 -12.32 -6.83
C LYS A 206 -0.28 -13.54 -7.58
N LYS A 207 -1.01 -14.66 -7.64
CA LYS A 207 -0.62 -15.86 -8.40
C LYS A 207 -0.50 -15.55 -9.90
N THR A 208 -1.46 -14.80 -10.45
CA THR A 208 -1.44 -14.36 -11.84
C THR A 208 -0.22 -13.47 -12.11
N ALA A 209 0.04 -12.48 -11.24
CA ALA A 209 1.21 -11.62 -11.33
C ALA A 209 2.53 -12.40 -11.26
N ALA A 210 2.62 -13.43 -10.42
CA ALA A 210 3.82 -14.26 -10.30
C ALA A 210 4.16 -15.03 -11.59
N SER A 211 3.17 -15.28 -12.45
CA SER A 211 3.35 -15.93 -13.76
C SER A 211 3.47 -14.97 -14.94
N ALA A 212 3.35 -13.66 -14.68
CA ALA A 212 3.34 -12.64 -15.72
C ALA A 212 4.76 -12.23 -16.16
N ASN A 213 4.88 -11.75 -17.39
CA ASN A 213 6.06 -11.08 -17.91
C ASN A 213 6.06 -9.58 -17.55
N ILE A 214 4.87 -8.97 -17.61
CA ILE A 214 4.67 -7.56 -17.27
C ILE A 214 3.66 -7.47 -16.13
N ILE A 215 4.05 -6.78 -15.07
CA ILE A 215 3.16 -6.49 -13.93
C ILE A 215 2.89 -5.00 -13.92
N VAL A 216 1.62 -4.62 -14.11
CA VAL A 216 1.19 -3.22 -14.03
C VAL A 216 0.73 -2.91 -12.61
N VAL A 217 1.24 -1.83 -12.03
CA VAL A 217 0.91 -1.36 -10.68
C VAL A 217 0.75 0.17 -10.67
N ASN A 218 0.28 0.76 -9.56
CA ASN A 218 0.43 2.19 -9.33
C ASN A 218 1.68 2.49 -8.49
N HIS A 219 2.09 3.76 -8.47
CA HIS A 219 3.26 4.19 -7.68
C HIS A 219 3.08 3.92 -6.18
N HIS A 220 1.87 4.06 -5.65
CA HIS A 220 1.60 3.77 -4.24
C HIS A 220 1.85 2.31 -3.88
N LEU A 221 1.42 1.36 -4.74
CA LEU A 221 1.67 -0.06 -4.51
C LEU A 221 3.16 -0.40 -4.66
N LEU A 222 3.85 0.21 -5.62
CA LEU A 222 5.29 0.06 -5.78
C LEU A 222 6.03 0.50 -4.50
N PHE A 223 5.73 1.68 -3.95
CA PHE A 223 6.39 2.14 -2.73
C PHE A 223 5.98 1.34 -1.49
N SER A 224 4.74 0.87 -1.41
CA SER A 224 4.34 -0.07 -0.35
C SER A 224 5.13 -1.38 -0.41
N ASP A 225 5.38 -1.91 -1.60
CA ASP A 225 6.20 -3.10 -1.81
C ASP A 225 7.65 -2.86 -1.38
N LEU A 226 8.23 -1.74 -1.78
CA LEU A 226 9.59 -1.37 -1.44
C LEU A 226 9.80 -1.19 0.08
N ALA A 227 8.86 -0.54 0.76
CA ALA A 227 8.91 -0.38 2.21
C ALA A 227 8.84 -1.74 2.93
N MET A 228 7.92 -2.63 2.52
CA MET A 228 7.84 -3.97 3.10
C MET A 228 9.11 -4.80 2.88
N ARG A 229 9.78 -4.63 1.73
CA ARG A 229 11.07 -5.30 1.45
C ARG A 229 12.20 -4.73 2.28
N ALA A 230 12.20 -3.41 2.53
CA ALA A 230 13.23 -2.74 3.33
C ALA A 230 13.22 -3.22 4.79
N ASP A 231 12.04 -3.46 5.36
CA ASP A 231 11.87 -3.89 6.74
C ASP A 231 12.08 -5.40 6.95
N SER A 232 12.26 -6.17 5.88
CA SER A 232 12.32 -7.64 5.94
C SER A 232 13.72 -8.20 5.94
N THR A 233 13.92 -9.28 6.69
CA THR A 233 15.16 -10.09 6.66
C THR A 233 15.32 -10.91 5.37
N ASP A 234 14.19 -11.16 4.65
CA ASP A 234 14.18 -11.83 3.33
C ASP A 234 13.36 -10.98 2.34
N PRO A 235 13.98 -9.94 1.74
CA PRO A 235 13.28 -9.01 0.85
C PRO A 235 12.63 -9.70 -0.36
N ASP A 236 13.16 -10.85 -0.79
CA ASP A 236 12.64 -11.59 -1.94
C ASP A 236 11.31 -12.29 -1.66
N LYS A 237 10.99 -12.57 -0.39
CA LYS A 237 9.76 -13.26 0.01
C LYS A 237 8.70 -12.34 0.60
N SER A 238 9.08 -11.17 1.05
CA SER A 238 8.21 -10.28 1.83
C SER A 238 7.36 -9.31 1.01
N GLY A 239 7.68 -9.09 -0.26
CA GLY A 239 7.00 -8.13 -1.12
C GLY A 239 5.55 -8.48 -1.47
N VAL A 240 4.77 -7.45 -1.76
CA VAL A 240 3.43 -7.58 -2.36
C VAL A 240 3.53 -7.98 -3.82
N ILE A 241 4.47 -7.36 -4.56
CA ILE A 241 4.77 -7.63 -5.96
C ILE A 241 5.73 -8.82 -6.02
N PRO A 242 5.52 -9.81 -6.91
CA PRO A 242 6.51 -10.88 -7.15
C PRO A 242 7.88 -10.31 -7.53
N ASN A 243 8.96 -11.05 -7.28
CA ASN A 243 10.32 -10.61 -7.61
C ASN A 243 10.45 -10.23 -9.08
N TYR A 244 10.97 -9.05 -9.35
CA TYR A 244 11.08 -8.45 -10.67
C TYR A 244 12.55 -8.14 -11.04
N SER A 245 12.81 -7.99 -12.35
CA SER A 245 14.14 -7.70 -12.88
C SER A 245 14.41 -6.23 -13.13
N ALA A 246 13.35 -5.45 -13.42
CA ALA A 246 13.44 -4.02 -13.66
C ALA A 246 12.12 -3.34 -13.33
N VAL A 247 12.17 -2.02 -13.13
CA VAL A 247 11.00 -1.17 -12.93
C VAL A 247 10.99 -0.09 -14.02
N ILE A 248 9.83 0.09 -14.63
CA ILE A 248 9.54 1.23 -15.50
C ILE A 248 8.50 2.08 -14.79
N ALA A 249 8.85 3.32 -14.48
CA ALA A 249 7.94 4.27 -13.87
C ALA A 249 7.49 5.28 -14.93
N ASP A 250 6.24 5.15 -15.34
CA ASP A 250 5.59 6.10 -16.26
C ASP A 250 4.95 7.23 -15.47
N GLU A 251 4.94 8.44 -16.03
CA GLU A 251 4.62 9.69 -15.35
C GLU A 251 5.52 9.92 -14.10
N ALA A 252 6.81 9.68 -14.29
CA ALA A 252 7.81 9.66 -13.22
C ALA A 252 7.99 11.01 -12.49
N HIS A 253 7.48 12.11 -13.03
CA HIS A 253 7.41 13.40 -12.35
C HIS A 253 6.61 13.36 -11.04
N ASN A 254 5.78 12.34 -10.82
CA ASN A 254 5.00 12.15 -9.59
C ASN A 254 5.71 11.27 -8.54
N ILE A 255 6.87 10.69 -8.86
CA ILE A 255 7.55 9.74 -7.97
C ILE A 255 7.95 10.40 -6.66
N GLU A 256 8.51 11.60 -6.71
CA GLU A 256 8.94 12.32 -5.51
C GLU A 256 7.78 12.60 -4.56
N ASP A 257 6.67 13.13 -5.07
CA ASP A 257 5.49 13.45 -4.25
C ASP A 257 4.86 12.19 -3.66
N THR A 258 4.76 11.12 -4.47
CA THR A 258 4.21 9.84 -4.01
C THR A 258 5.11 9.19 -2.96
N ALA A 259 6.42 9.20 -3.16
CA ALA A 259 7.39 8.69 -2.20
C ALA A 259 7.39 9.51 -0.91
N THR A 260 7.37 10.85 -1.01
CA THR A 260 7.28 11.74 0.15
C THR A 260 6.05 11.45 1.00
N THR A 261 4.92 11.21 0.35
CA THR A 261 3.66 10.85 1.05
C THR A 261 3.76 9.46 1.68
N HIS A 262 4.40 8.51 1.00
CA HIS A 262 4.50 7.13 1.44
C HIS A 262 5.49 6.93 2.58
N PHE A 263 6.66 7.57 2.52
CA PHE A 263 7.67 7.53 3.59
C PHE A 263 7.39 8.53 4.71
N GLY A 264 6.34 9.33 4.58
CA GLY A 264 5.86 10.23 5.62
C GLY A 264 4.89 9.54 6.58
N PHE A 265 4.72 10.16 7.74
CA PHE A 265 3.74 9.75 8.74
C PHE A 265 2.54 10.69 8.68
N ARG A 266 1.35 10.13 8.52
CA ARG A 266 0.11 10.89 8.58
C ARG A 266 -0.88 10.22 9.52
N THR A 267 -1.26 10.94 10.56
CA THR A 267 -2.23 10.46 11.55
C THR A 267 -3.48 11.34 11.52
N THR A 268 -4.64 10.70 11.48
CA THR A 268 -5.94 11.36 11.48
C THR A 268 -6.77 10.91 12.66
N PHE A 269 -7.64 11.77 13.18
CA PHE A 269 -8.58 11.39 14.24
C PHE A 269 -9.42 10.18 13.85
N ILE A 270 -9.98 10.19 12.62
CA ILE A 270 -10.82 9.10 12.11
C ILE A 270 -10.01 7.79 12.01
N GLY A 271 -8.74 7.86 11.61
CA GLY A 271 -7.87 6.68 11.52
C GLY A 271 -7.64 6.03 12.89
N ILE A 272 -7.33 6.84 13.92
CA ILE A 272 -7.20 6.34 15.29
C ILE A 272 -8.53 5.75 15.77
N GLN A 273 -9.64 6.47 15.58
CA GLN A 273 -10.95 6.02 16.04
C GLN A 273 -11.38 4.71 15.36
N LYS A 274 -11.13 4.55 14.05
CA LYS A 274 -11.38 3.30 13.31
C LYS A 274 -10.56 2.14 13.89
N LEU A 275 -9.29 2.34 14.23
CA LEU A 275 -8.45 1.31 14.85
C LEU A 275 -8.95 0.95 16.24
N LEU A 276 -9.21 1.94 17.10
CA LEU A 276 -9.72 1.70 18.44
C LEU A 276 -11.09 0.99 18.42
N ASN A 277 -11.97 1.33 17.48
CA ASN A 277 -13.25 0.64 17.31
C ASN A 277 -13.10 -0.81 16.83
N LYS A 278 -12.07 -1.13 16.04
CA LYS A 278 -11.73 -2.53 15.70
C LYS A 278 -11.25 -3.31 16.92
N ILE A 279 -10.53 -2.66 17.85
CA ILE A 279 -10.07 -3.26 19.09
C ILE A 279 -11.25 -3.46 20.05
N PHE A 280 -11.99 -2.39 20.35
CA PHE A 280 -13.18 -2.44 21.20
C PHE A 280 -14.11 -1.28 20.93
N TYR A 281 -15.40 -1.58 20.79
CA TYR A 281 -16.47 -0.62 20.60
C TYR A 281 -17.65 -0.93 21.52
N ARG A 282 -18.23 0.11 22.17
CA ARG A 282 -19.41 -0.02 23.02
C ARG A 282 -20.47 1.01 22.64
N LYS A 283 -21.70 0.54 22.35
CA LYS A 283 -22.87 1.39 22.12
C LYS A 283 -24.06 0.88 22.96
N GLY A 284 -24.34 1.59 24.04
CA GLY A 284 -25.32 1.11 25.03
C GLY A 284 -24.85 -0.20 25.68
N ASN A 285 -25.66 -1.24 25.56
CA ASN A 285 -25.35 -2.58 26.11
C ASN A 285 -24.68 -3.50 25.07
N LYS A 286 -24.45 -3.03 23.84
CA LYS A 286 -23.80 -3.81 22.80
C LYS A 286 -22.30 -3.50 22.80
N THR A 287 -21.51 -4.53 22.75
CA THR A 287 -20.06 -4.46 22.57
C THR A 287 -19.68 -5.18 21.27
N ALA A 288 -18.62 -4.73 20.63
CA ALA A 288 -18.08 -5.30 19.40
C ALA A 288 -16.56 -5.10 19.35
N GLY A 289 -15.92 -5.70 18.36
CA GLY A 289 -14.49 -5.63 18.12
C GLY A 289 -13.73 -6.83 18.69
N LEU A 290 -12.42 -6.84 18.45
CA LEU A 290 -11.52 -7.94 18.77
C LEU A 290 -11.64 -8.43 20.22
N LEU A 291 -11.57 -7.49 21.19
CA LEU A 291 -11.61 -7.86 22.63
C LEU A 291 -12.96 -8.47 23.03
N SER A 292 -14.07 -7.96 22.48
CA SER A 292 -15.40 -8.55 22.72
C SER A 292 -15.52 -9.96 22.14
N ASN A 293 -15.01 -10.15 20.93
CA ASN A 293 -15.01 -11.47 20.27
C ASN A 293 -14.13 -12.47 21.03
N LEU A 294 -12.93 -12.07 21.40
CA LEU A 294 -12.01 -12.93 22.15
C LEU A 294 -12.58 -13.28 23.53
N ALA A 295 -13.18 -12.32 24.25
CA ALA A 295 -13.82 -12.58 25.52
C ALA A 295 -14.99 -13.56 25.39
N TYR A 296 -15.78 -13.48 24.31
CA TYR A 296 -16.83 -14.45 24.01
C TYR A 296 -16.24 -15.85 23.81
N LEU A 297 -15.21 -15.98 22.97
CA LEU A 297 -14.55 -17.28 22.70
C LEU A 297 -13.95 -17.89 23.96
N LEU A 298 -13.31 -17.10 24.81
CA LEU A 298 -12.72 -17.55 26.06
C LEU A 298 -13.78 -17.98 27.10
N SER A 299 -15.01 -17.43 27.02
CA SER A 299 -16.10 -17.78 27.92
C SER A 299 -16.90 -19.01 27.49
N THR A 300 -16.69 -19.51 26.26
CA THR A 300 -17.31 -20.75 25.77
C THR A 300 -16.53 -21.97 26.25
N ASP A 301 -17.22 -23.12 26.40
CA ASP A 301 -16.54 -24.37 26.70
C ASP A 301 -15.64 -24.77 25.53
N ASN A 302 -14.34 -24.73 25.75
CA ASN A 302 -13.31 -25.20 24.83
C ASN A 302 -12.30 -26.04 25.58
N ASN A 303 -11.65 -27.00 24.91
CA ASN A 303 -10.69 -27.91 25.51
C ASN A 303 -9.24 -27.48 25.27
N CYS A 304 -9.01 -26.49 24.38
CA CYS A 304 -7.68 -26.03 23.99
C CYS A 304 -7.11 -24.90 24.87
N ILE A 305 -7.87 -24.39 25.85
CA ILE A 305 -7.37 -23.37 26.78
C ILE A 305 -7.71 -23.79 28.22
N ILE A 306 -6.69 -23.82 29.10
CA ILE A 306 -6.86 -24.11 30.51
C ILE A 306 -7.72 -22.99 31.13
N LYS A 307 -8.71 -23.38 31.96
CA LYS A 307 -9.66 -22.44 32.56
C LYS A 307 -8.99 -21.30 33.33
N ALA A 308 -7.89 -21.56 34.02
CA ALA A 308 -7.15 -20.52 34.76
C ALA A 308 -6.56 -19.46 33.80
N ASP A 309 -6.03 -19.91 32.66
CA ASP A 309 -5.47 -19.02 31.64
C ASP A 309 -6.59 -18.23 30.91
N ALA A 310 -7.73 -18.88 30.67
CA ALA A 310 -8.91 -18.22 30.12
C ALA A 310 -9.43 -17.10 31.04
N ASP A 311 -9.53 -17.37 32.36
CA ASP A 311 -9.97 -16.38 33.36
C ASP A 311 -8.98 -15.18 33.43
N GLU A 312 -7.66 -15.40 33.35
CA GLU A 312 -6.66 -14.31 33.30
C GLU A 312 -6.78 -13.50 32.01
N MET A 313 -6.95 -14.15 30.87
CA MET A 313 -7.15 -13.48 29.57
C MET A 313 -8.48 -12.71 29.50
N LEU A 314 -9.56 -13.21 30.10
CA LEU A 314 -10.84 -12.50 30.21
C LEU A 314 -10.69 -11.21 31.02
N GLN A 315 -9.99 -11.25 32.17
CA GLN A 315 -9.69 -10.05 32.92
C GLN A 315 -8.86 -9.05 32.09
N ALA A 316 -7.87 -9.52 31.35
CA ALA A 316 -7.07 -8.68 30.45
C ALA A 316 -7.93 -8.04 29.35
N CYS A 317 -8.88 -8.76 28.75
CA CYS A 317 -9.84 -8.20 27.79
C CYS A 317 -10.67 -7.07 28.38
N ASP A 318 -11.15 -7.20 29.61
CA ASP A 318 -11.92 -6.15 30.30
C ASP A 318 -11.06 -4.91 30.57
N GLU A 319 -9.85 -5.08 31.10
CA GLU A 319 -8.91 -3.99 31.35
C GLU A 319 -8.54 -3.23 30.08
N LEU A 320 -8.23 -3.95 29.00
CA LEU A 320 -7.88 -3.38 27.70
C LEU A 320 -9.08 -2.69 27.03
N SER A 321 -10.29 -3.18 27.27
CA SER A 321 -11.53 -2.53 26.79
C SER A 321 -11.70 -1.14 27.39
N GLU A 322 -11.50 -0.99 28.69
CA GLU A 322 -11.59 0.32 29.37
C GLU A 322 -10.44 1.25 28.93
N LEU A 323 -9.19 0.72 28.75
CA LEU A 323 -8.07 1.49 28.20
C LEU A 323 -8.37 1.97 26.77
N THR A 324 -9.01 1.15 25.95
CA THR A 324 -9.39 1.52 24.56
C THR A 324 -10.39 2.68 24.56
N ILE A 325 -11.39 2.65 25.45
CA ILE A 325 -12.34 3.74 25.59
C ILE A 325 -11.63 5.03 26.06
N LEU A 326 -10.72 4.92 27.01
CA LEU A 326 -9.97 6.06 27.55
C LEU A 326 -9.08 6.66 26.43
N ALA A 327 -8.33 5.86 25.69
CA ALA A 327 -7.51 6.30 24.57
C ALA A 327 -8.35 7.03 23.50
N GLY A 328 -9.57 6.56 23.23
CA GLY A 328 -10.49 7.21 22.30
C GLY A 328 -10.96 8.61 22.77
N ARG A 329 -11.17 8.78 24.07
CA ARG A 329 -11.52 10.10 24.67
C ARG A 329 -10.34 11.07 24.61
N GLU A 330 -9.16 10.62 24.98
CA GLU A 330 -7.94 11.44 24.91
C GLU A 330 -7.62 11.82 23.47
N ALA A 331 -7.75 10.89 22.52
CA ALA A 331 -7.59 11.19 21.09
C ALA A 331 -8.54 12.29 20.63
N LYS A 332 -9.81 12.24 21.06
CA LYS A 332 -10.79 13.27 20.73
C LYS A 332 -10.36 14.63 21.26
N VAL A 333 -10.02 14.73 22.53
CA VAL A 333 -9.56 15.99 23.16
C VAL A 333 -8.34 16.55 22.43
N PHE A 334 -7.36 15.71 22.15
CA PHE A 334 -6.15 16.10 21.44
C PHE A 334 -6.43 16.68 20.04
N PHE A 335 -7.25 16.00 19.23
CA PHE A 335 -7.58 16.50 17.88
C PHE A 335 -8.55 17.69 17.89
N ASP A 336 -9.43 17.80 18.89
CA ASP A 336 -10.26 18.99 19.08
C ASP A 336 -9.37 20.22 19.39
N ASN A 337 -8.32 20.07 20.18
CA ASN A 337 -7.35 21.14 20.46
C ASN A 337 -6.55 21.54 19.21
N ILE A 338 -6.10 20.57 18.37
CA ILE A 338 -5.48 20.88 17.06
C ILE A 338 -6.47 21.71 16.21
N THR A 339 -7.72 21.28 16.15
CA THR A 339 -8.76 22.00 15.39
C THR A 339 -8.95 23.42 15.91
N GLY A 340 -9.08 23.60 17.22
CA GLY A 340 -9.22 24.91 17.87
C GLY A 340 -8.05 25.85 17.57
N MET A 341 -6.82 25.36 17.67
CA MET A 341 -5.61 26.11 17.33
C MET A 341 -5.60 26.57 15.87
N LEU A 342 -5.97 25.68 14.94
CA LEU A 342 -5.92 25.96 13.50
C LEU A 342 -7.02 26.92 13.07
N THR A 343 -8.24 26.72 13.55
CA THR A 343 -9.40 27.51 13.12
C THR A 343 -9.56 28.82 13.89
N LYS A 344 -8.91 28.95 15.06
CA LYS A 344 -9.07 30.08 15.99
C LYS A 344 -10.53 30.40 16.27
N GLY A 345 -11.38 29.34 16.36
CA GLY A 345 -12.82 29.46 16.59
C GLY A 345 -13.64 29.79 15.34
N SER A 346 -13.04 29.83 14.14
CA SER A 346 -13.79 29.97 12.89
C SER A 346 -14.52 28.67 12.54
N GLU A 347 -15.81 28.77 12.19
CA GLU A 347 -16.63 27.65 11.68
C GLU A 347 -16.75 27.66 10.15
N SER A 348 -15.97 28.48 9.46
CA SER A 348 -16.02 28.60 8.01
C SER A 348 -15.58 27.31 7.34
N ILE A 349 -16.35 26.84 6.36
CA ILE A 349 -15.98 25.68 5.53
C ILE A 349 -14.69 26.01 4.78
N GLY A 350 -13.71 25.11 4.87
CA GLY A 350 -12.40 25.31 4.23
C GLY A 350 -11.32 24.40 4.82
N GLU A 351 -10.14 24.50 4.25
CA GLU A 351 -8.94 23.84 4.75
C GLU A 351 -8.07 24.85 5.52
N TYR A 352 -7.73 24.47 6.74
CA TYR A 352 -6.81 25.19 7.62
C TYR A 352 -5.57 24.33 7.79
N LYS A 353 -4.43 24.83 7.36
CA LYS A 353 -3.16 24.09 7.39
C LYS A 353 -2.03 25.01 7.87
N ILE A 354 -1.20 24.47 8.74
CA ILE A 354 -0.01 25.16 9.23
C ILE A 354 1.21 24.24 9.14
N ARG A 355 2.32 24.77 8.69
CA ARG A 355 3.63 24.16 8.86
C ARG A 355 4.19 24.56 10.22
N ILE A 356 4.53 23.58 11.04
CA ILE A 356 5.15 23.81 12.34
C ILE A 356 6.60 24.22 12.16
N ARG A 357 6.99 25.28 12.87
CA ARG A 357 8.34 25.85 12.91
C ARG A 357 8.68 26.16 14.37
N GLU A 358 9.95 26.41 14.69
CA GLU A 358 10.43 26.74 16.04
C GLU A 358 9.63 27.85 16.75
N ASN A 359 9.19 28.88 16.00
CA ASN A 359 8.39 29.96 16.58
C ASN A 359 6.97 29.49 17.02
N HIS A 360 6.44 28.42 16.44
CA HIS A 360 5.17 27.84 16.86
C HIS A 360 5.36 26.95 18.10
N GLU A 361 6.48 26.23 18.19
CA GLU A 361 6.80 25.30 19.27
C GLU A 361 6.92 26.00 20.64
N ASN A 362 7.21 27.29 20.64
CA ASN A 362 7.32 28.11 21.85
C ASN A 362 6.00 28.82 22.22
N THR A 363 4.90 28.54 21.56
CA THR A 363 3.59 29.11 21.91
C THR A 363 2.88 28.28 22.99
N ASP A 364 2.09 28.94 23.85
CA ASP A 364 1.33 28.27 24.91
C ASP A 364 0.39 27.20 24.33
N GLU A 365 -0.21 27.47 23.15
CA GLU A 365 -1.10 26.54 22.47
C GLU A 365 -0.36 25.26 22.04
N PHE A 366 0.88 25.38 21.52
CA PHE A 366 1.66 24.21 21.12
C PHE A 366 2.17 23.42 22.32
N ILE A 367 2.59 24.09 23.39
CA ILE A 367 3.02 23.47 24.65
C ILE A 367 1.86 22.62 25.22
N THR A 368 0.65 23.19 25.26
CA THR A 368 -0.55 22.45 25.69
C THR A 368 -0.83 21.24 24.80
N LEU A 369 -0.66 21.37 23.47
CA LEU A 369 -0.78 20.25 22.54
C LEU A 369 0.27 19.16 22.79
N ALA A 370 1.52 19.53 23.10
CA ALA A 370 2.59 18.58 23.42
C ALA A 370 2.27 17.81 24.71
N GLU A 371 1.73 18.46 25.75
CA GLU A 371 1.26 17.79 26.98
C GLU A 371 0.13 16.78 26.68
N HIS A 372 -0.87 17.14 25.88
CA HIS A 372 -1.93 16.22 25.47
C HIS A 372 -1.40 15.08 24.58
N SER A 373 -0.39 15.36 23.74
CA SER A 373 0.25 14.34 22.91
C SER A 373 0.97 13.28 23.75
N GLU A 374 1.60 13.68 24.86
CA GLU A 374 2.23 12.76 25.80
C GLU A 374 1.20 11.88 26.53
N GLN A 375 0.05 12.48 26.92
CA GLN A 375 -1.04 11.74 27.56
C GLN A 375 -1.62 10.66 26.64
N ILE A 376 -1.99 11.01 25.39
CA ILE A 376 -2.52 10.04 24.43
C ILE A 376 -1.47 8.99 24.06
N SER A 377 -0.20 9.39 23.86
CA SER A 377 0.90 8.47 23.57
C SER A 377 1.07 7.44 24.67
N THR A 378 1.01 7.88 25.93
CA THR A 378 1.10 7.00 27.10
C THR A 378 -0.07 6.00 27.16
N GLN A 379 -1.31 6.45 26.91
CA GLN A 379 -2.47 5.54 26.91
C GLN A 379 -2.37 4.50 25.78
N ILE A 380 -1.95 4.92 24.58
CA ILE A 380 -1.76 4.01 23.44
C ILE A 380 -0.62 3.03 23.71
N LYS A 381 0.48 3.44 24.37
CA LYS A 381 1.57 2.55 24.79
C LYS A 381 1.10 1.49 25.77
N PHE A 382 0.30 1.85 26.77
CA PHE A 382 -0.27 0.86 27.71
C PHE A 382 -1.17 -0.13 26.98
N LEU A 383 -2.02 0.34 26.05
CA LEU A 383 -2.87 -0.52 25.23
C LEU A 383 -2.02 -1.47 24.37
N HIS A 384 -0.97 -0.97 23.68
CA HIS A 384 -0.03 -1.77 22.90
C HIS A 384 0.62 -2.87 23.75
N ILE A 385 1.19 -2.51 24.91
CA ILE A 385 1.88 -3.46 25.80
C ILE A 385 0.90 -4.54 26.30
N GLY A 386 -0.30 -4.13 26.70
CA GLY A 386 -1.33 -5.06 27.18
C GLY A 386 -1.81 -6.02 26.07
N MET A 387 -2.06 -5.51 24.86
CA MET A 387 -2.45 -6.34 23.71
C MET A 387 -1.34 -7.33 23.33
N LYS A 388 -0.08 -6.88 23.34
CA LYS A 388 1.07 -7.78 23.06
C LYS A 388 1.20 -8.86 24.13
N LYS A 389 0.99 -8.53 25.42
CA LYS A 389 0.96 -9.52 26.50
C LYS A 389 -0.17 -10.53 26.29
N LEU A 390 -1.38 -10.05 25.97
CA LEU A 390 -2.54 -10.91 25.71
C LEU A 390 -2.30 -11.82 24.49
N ALA A 391 -1.70 -11.30 23.40
CA ALA A 391 -1.33 -12.08 22.23
C ALA A 391 -0.34 -13.22 22.55
N ASN A 392 0.66 -12.94 23.41
CA ASN A 392 1.63 -13.93 23.86
C ASN A 392 0.96 -14.99 24.75
N SER A 393 0.11 -14.58 25.69
CA SER A 393 -0.63 -15.51 26.56
C SER A 393 -1.52 -16.44 25.73
N LEU A 394 -2.26 -15.88 24.75
CA LEU A 394 -3.08 -16.68 23.85
C LEU A 394 -2.23 -17.66 23.02
N SER A 395 -1.11 -17.20 22.44
CA SER A 395 -0.22 -18.06 21.67
C SER A 395 0.33 -19.21 22.50
N ASN A 396 0.86 -18.93 23.70
CA ASN A 396 1.41 -19.95 24.59
C ASN A 396 0.36 -20.99 24.98
N SER A 397 -0.89 -20.57 25.28
CA SER A 397 -1.96 -21.50 25.67
C SER A 397 -2.43 -22.38 24.50
N LEU A 398 -2.19 -21.97 23.25
CA LEU A 398 -2.56 -22.73 22.05
C LEU A 398 -1.42 -23.60 21.50
N GLU A 399 -0.15 -23.31 21.80
CA GLU A 399 1.03 -24.01 21.25
C GLU A 399 0.99 -25.54 21.50
N ASP A 400 0.52 -25.99 22.66
CA ASP A 400 0.47 -27.42 22.99
C ASP A 400 -0.51 -28.21 22.10
N PHE A 401 -1.38 -27.52 21.37
CA PHE A 401 -2.46 -28.11 20.56
C PHE A 401 -2.30 -27.83 19.06
N GLU A 402 -1.45 -26.88 18.65
CA GLU A 402 -1.29 -26.47 17.22
C GLU A 402 -0.82 -27.61 16.30
N ASP A 403 -0.12 -28.61 16.83
CA ASP A 403 0.37 -29.78 16.07
C ASP A 403 -0.57 -31.00 16.15
N SER A 404 -1.77 -30.84 16.71
CA SER A 404 -2.72 -31.94 16.94
C SER A 404 -3.95 -31.81 16.07
N ASP A 405 -4.13 -32.73 15.11
CA ASP A 405 -5.31 -32.79 14.23
C ASP A 405 -6.65 -32.97 15.03
N ASP A 406 -6.58 -33.49 16.27
CA ASP A 406 -7.75 -33.72 17.11
C ASP A 406 -8.42 -32.42 17.61
N PHE A 407 -7.70 -31.28 17.59
CA PHE A 407 -8.16 -29.99 18.10
C PHE A 407 -8.27 -28.90 17.01
N GLU A 408 -8.10 -29.22 15.74
CA GLU A 408 -8.10 -28.23 14.64
C GLU A 408 -9.39 -27.38 14.61
N GLU A 409 -10.56 -28.01 14.81
CA GLU A 409 -11.85 -27.31 14.85
C GLU A 409 -11.97 -26.37 16.05
N GLU A 410 -11.36 -26.72 17.21
CA GLU A 410 -11.40 -25.90 18.42
C GLU A 410 -10.39 -24.72 18.36
N LEU A 411 -9.29 -24.87 17.62
CA LEU A 411 -8.26 -23.84 17.40
C LEU A 411 -8.69 -22.78 16.36
N GLU A 412 -9.49 -23.19 15.36
CA GLU A 412 -9.88 -22.33 14.25
C GLU A 412 -10.47 -20.96 14.68
N PRO A 413 -11.37 -20.86 15.68
CA PRO A 413 -11.91 -19.57 16.12
C PRO A 413 -10.88 -18.60 16.68
N PHE A 414 -9.74 -19.08 17.18
CA PHE A 414 -8.68 -18.27 17.81
C PHE A 414 -7.63 -17.75 16.81
N LYS A 415 -7.56 -18.32 15.59
CA LYS A 415 -6.57 -17.90 14.57
C LYS A 415 -6.70 -16.43 14.20
N LEU A 416 -7.91 -15.95 13.97
CA LEU A 416 -8.14 -14.54 13.62
C LEU A 416 -7.83 -13.59 14.78
N PRO A 417 -8.35 -13.77 16.00
CA PRO A 417 -7.99 -12.95 17.15
C PRO A 417 -6.48 -12.90 17.43
N LYS A 418 -5.76 -14.00 17.28
CA LYS A 418 -4.29 -14.06 17.43
C LYS A 418 -3.57 -13.11 16.46
N ILE A 419 -3.95 -13.12 15.17
CA ILE A 419 -3.41 -12.23 14.13
C ILE A 419 -3.79 -10.78 14.40
N GLU A 420 -5.05 -10.51 14.73
CA GLU A 420 -5.54 -9.16 14.98
C GLU A 420 -4.91 -8.51 16.21
N LEU A 421 -4.71 -9.27 17.30
CA LEU A 421 -4.00 -8.78 18.48
C LEU A 421 -2.60 -8.26 18.11
N GLN A 422 -1.85 -9.04 17.35
CA GLN A 422 -0.49 -8.67 16.94
C GLN A 422 -0.54 -7.46 15.98
N SER A 423 -1.35 -7.51 14.94
CA SER A 423 -1.39 -6.47 13.91
C SER A 423 -1.90 -5.12 14.46
N PHE A 424 -2.95 -5.13 15.29
CA PHE A 424 -3.45 -3.89 15.88
C PHE A 424 -2.47 -3.33 16.92
N SER A 425 -1.77 -4.20 17.67
CA SER A 425 -0.70 -3.79 18.56
C SER A 425 0.43 -3.08 17.85
N ASP A 426 0.88 -3.59 16.69
CA ASP A 426 1.93 -2.96 15.88
C ASP A 426 1.47 -1.60 15.34
N ARG A 427 0.22 -1.49 14.87
CA ARG A 427 -0.36 -0.21 14.41
C ARG A 427 -0.49 0.83 15.52
N LEU A 428 -0.77 0.41 16.77
CA LEU A 428 -0.76 1.32 17.91
C LEU A 428 0.64 1.91 18.12
N LEU A 429 1.69 1.10 17.96
CA LEU A 429 3.07 1.57 18.07
C LEU A 429 3.43 2.57 16.96
N ASP A 430 2.98 2.34 15.72
CA ASP A 430 3.15 3.29 14.61
C ASP A 430 2.51 4.66 14.91
N ILE A 431 1.33 4.66 15.53
CA ILE A 431 0.65 5.89 15.96
C ILE A 431 1.45 6.61 17.04
N VAL A 432 1.98 5.88 18.03
CA VAL A 432 2.84 6.44 19.06
C VAL A 432 4.06 7.10 18.44
N TYR A 433 4.75 6.41 17.54
CA TYR A 433 5.92 6.96 16.86
C TYR A 433 5.58 8.23 16.07
N ALA A 434 4.47 8.24 15.35
CA ALA A 434 4.02 9.42 14.60
C ALA A 434 3.72 10.63 15.52
N ILE A 435 3.12 10.39 16.70
CA ILE A 435 2.88 11.43 17.70
C ILE A 435 4.20 11.96 18.26
N GLU A 436 5.10 11.08 18.67
CA GLU A 436 6.40 11.46 19.23
C GLU A 436 7.27 12.22 18.22
N LEU A 437 7.31 11.76 16.96
CA LEU A 437 8.04 12.44 15.90
C LEU A 437 7.53 13.88 15.66
N MET A 438 6.22 14.10 15.84
CA MET A 438 5.61 15.42 15.64
C MET A 438 5.82 16.35 16.83
N PHE A 439 5.57 15.87 18.06
CA PHE A 439 5.41 16.73 19.25
C PHE A 439 6.57 16.66 20.24
N ASN A 440 7.37 15.58 20.23
CA ASN A 440 8.54 15.48 21.10
C ASN A 440 9.78 16.00 20.35
N THR A 441 10.31 17.15 20.80
CA THR A 441 11.46 17.82 20.18
C THR A 441 12.77 17.05 20.34
N GLU A 442 12.83 16.08 21.26
CA GLU A 442 14.01 15.24 21.52
C GLU A 442 14.02 13.96 20.68
N THR A 443 12.98 13.70 19.88
CA THR A 443 12.90 12.50 19.05
C THR A 443 14.02 12.50 18.01
N GLU A 444 14.74 11.38 17.94
CA GLU A 444 15.81 11.16 16.96
C GLU A 444 15.26 11.32 15.52
N ASN A 445 16.07 11.92 14.65
CA ASN A 445 15.74 12.20 13.24
C ASN A 445 14.54 13.16 13.01
N ARG A 446 13.98 13.79 14.05
CA ARG A 446 12.88 14.73 13.90
C ARG A 446 13.20 15.87 12.92
N SER A 447 14.45 16.35 12.90
CA SER A 447 14.94 17.39 11.99
C SER A 447 14.90 16.99 10.50
N ASP A 448 14.82 15.71 10.19
CA ASP A 448 14.76 15.19 8.83
C ASP A 448 13.34 15.26 8.25
N TYR A 449 12.37 15.74 9.05
CA TYR A 449 10.97 15.84 8.67
C TYR A 449 10.47 17.29 8.73
N VAL A 450 9.50 17.56 7.87
CA VAL A 450 8.68 18.78 7.91
C VAL A 450 7.31 18.42 8.49
N HIS A 451 6.91 19.16 9.52
CA HIS A 451 5.71 18.87 10.29
C HIS A 451 4.56 19.79 9.89
N PHE A 452 3.38 19.21 9.71
CA PHE A 452 2.15 19.91 9.35
C PHE A 452 0.99 19.47 10.24
N MET A 453 0.14 20.42 10.58
CA MET A 453 -1.20 20.14 11.10
C MET A 453 -2.24 20.66 10.11
N SER A 454 -3.34 19.95 9.95
CA SER A 454 -4.44 20.39 9.10
C SER A 454 -5.80 20.05 9.70
N ALA A 455 -6.78 20.92 9.48
CA ALA A 455 -8.19 20.71 9.76
C ALA A 455 -9.00 21.09 8.53
N VAL A 456 -9.82 20.17 8.03
CA VAL A 456 -10.72 20.40 6.91
C VAL A 456 -12.15 20.40 7.43
N LEU A 457 -12.79 21.57 7.40
CA LEU A 457 -14.17 21.76 7.81
C LEU A 457 -15.07 21.59 6.59
N LYS A 458 -15.93 20.58 6.61
CA LYS A 458 -16.92 20.29 5.57
C LYS A 458 -18.32 20.26 6.19
N ARG A 459 -19.37 20.30 5.36
CA ARG A 459 -20.75 20.09 5.82
C ARG A 459 -20.97 18.73 6.49
N SER A 460 -20.18 17.73 6.09
CA SER A 460 -20.23 16.35 6.62
C SER A 460 -19.45 16.15 7.91
N GLY A 461 -18.67 17.15 8.37
CA GLY A 461 -17.88 17.05 9.61
C GLY A 461 -16.50 17.69 9.52
N VAL A 462 -15.73 17.51 10.59
CA VAL A 462 -14.37 18.01 10.75
C VAL A 462 -13.37 16.88 10.58
N TYR A 463 -12.40 17.08 9.72
CA TYR A 463 -11.34 16.10 9.43
C TYR A 463 -10.00 16.69 9.84
N THR A 464 -9.51 16.29 11.01
CA THR A 464 -8.25 16.78 11.56
C THR A 464 -7.16 15.76 11.43
N SER A 465 -5.98 16.21 11.05
CA SER A 465 -4.79 15.38 10.91
C SER A 465 -3.52 16.15 11.25
N PHE A 466 -2.49 15.41 11.59
CA PHE A 466 -1.12 15.89 11.56
C PHE A 466 -0.25 14.96 10.69
N SER A 467 0.85 15.48 10.17
CA SER A 467 1.76 14.72 9.31
C SER A 467 3.19 15.21 9.45
N SER A 468 4.11 14.26 9.40
CA SER A 468 5.55 14.48 9.34
C SER A 468 6.05 13.90 8.03
N LEU A 469 6.46 14.77 7.10
CA LEU A 469 6.91 14.39 5.77
C LEU A 469 8.43 14.52 5.69
N PRO A 470 9.16 13.55 5.11
CA PRO A 470 10.60 13.64 4.98
C PRO A 470 10.98 14.91 4.22
N LEU A 471 11.96 15.64 4.74
CA LEU A 471 12.48 16.86 4.13
C LEU A 471 13.15 16.56 2.78
N PHE A 472 13.81 15.41 2.71
CA PHE A 472 14.52 14.95 1.53
C PHE A 472 14.30 13.45 1.33
N VAL A 473 13.38 13.10 0.42
CA VAL A 473 13.01 11.70 0.14
C VAL A 473 14.04 10.99 -0.74
N GLY A 474 14.91 11.73 -1.42
CA GLY A 474 15.88 11.18 -2.37
C GLY A 474 16.77 10.10 -1.75
N LYS A 475 17.29 10.33 -0.53
CA LYS A 475 18.11 9.32 0.17
C LYS A 475 17.34 8.00 0.39
N LEU A 476 16.10 8.08 0.82
CA LEU A 476 15.24 6.90 1.02
C LEU A 476 14.98 6.16 -0.31
N LEU A 477 14.81 6.93 -1.40
CA LEU A 477 14.66 6.36 -2.74
C LEU A 477 15.94 5.72 -3.24
N ALA A 478 17.11 6.34 -3.02
CA ALA A 478 18.40 5.75 -3.38
C ALA A 478 18.61 4.40 -2.69
N GLU A 479 18.45 4.36 -1.36
CA GLU A 479 18.70 3.17 -0.54
C GLU A 479 17.65 2.05 -0.73
N ASN A 480 16.36 2.40 -0.87
CA ASN A 480 15.27 1.43 -0.87
C ASN A 480 14.70 1.11 -2.25
N PHE A 481 15.00 1.91 -3.26
CA PHE A 481 14.52 1.69 -4.62
C PHE A 481 15.68 1.54 -5.61
N PHE A 482 16.45 2.60 -5.87
CA PHE A 482 17.42 2.58 -6.96
C PHE A 482 18.54 1.56 -6.74
N ASP A 483 19.10 1.43 -5.54
CA ASP A 483 20.14 0.45 -5.24
C ASP A 483 19.61 -1.00 -5.14
N LYS A 484 18.28 -1.20 -5.07
CA LYS A 484 17.67 -2.52 -4.96
C LYS A 484 17.26 -3.14 -6.30
N VAL A 485 17.13 -2.34 -7.37
CA VAL A 485 16.70 -2.82 -8.69
C VAL A 485 17.86 -2.79 -9.69
N ASP A 486 17.87 -3.72 -10.64
CA ASP A 486 18.91 -3.75 -11.68
C ASP A 486 18.79 -2.55 -12.62
N SER A 487 17.58 -2.19 -13.00
CA SER A 487 17.27 -1.02 -13.83
C SER A 487 15.99 -0.36 -13.39
N ALA A 488 16.03 0.94 -13.17
CA ALA A 488 14.86 1.81 -13.00
C ALA A 488 14.81 2.78 -14.19
N ILE A 489 13.78 2.65 -15.01
CA ILE A 489 13.54 3.49 -16.19
C ILE A 489 12.44 4.49 -15.82
N LEU A 490 12.81 5.74 -15.64
CA LEU A 490 11.89 6.83 -15.30
C LEU A 490 11.49 7.55 -16.59
N VAL A 491 10.21 7.47 -16.94
CA VAL A 491 9.67 8.07 -18.17
C VAL A 491 8.62 9.10 -17.82
N SER A 492 8.66 10.27 -18.45
CA SER A 492 7.62 11.31 -18.28
C SER A 492 7.54 12.23 -19.49
N GLY A 493 6.45 12.99 -19.57
CA GLY A 493 6.31 14.09 -20.54
C GLY A 493 7.08 15.35 -20.15
N THR A 494 7.39 15.50 -18.86
CA THR A 494 8.01 16.70 -18.28
C THR A 494 8.89 16.30 -17.10
N MET A 495 10.21 16.33 -17.26
CA MET A 495 11.19 16.08 -16.19
C MET A 495 12.38 17.03 -16.25
N SER A 496 12.75 17.50 -17.43
CA SER A 496 13.87 18.44 -17.58
C SER A 496 13.48 19.85 -17.13
N THR A 497 14.44 20.55 -16.55
CA THR A 497 14.33 21.97 -16.22
C THR A 497 15.46 22.70 -16.91
N ALA A 498 15.14 23.73 -17.68
CA ALA A 498 16.14 24.46 -18.48
C ALA A 498 17.00 23.55 -19.40
N GLY A 499 16.40 22.48 -19.93
CA GLY A 499 17.03 21.53 -20.85
C GLY A 499 18.00 20.53 -20.19
N ASN A 500 17.92 20.32 -18.89
CA ASN A 500 18.72 19.33 -18.18
C ASN A 500 17.95 18.65 -17.03
N PHE A 501 18.44 17.52 -16.55
CA PHE A 501 17.83 16.72 -15.48
C PHE A 501 18.42 16.98 -14.08
N ASN A 502 19.26 18.00 -13.89
CA ASN A 502 19.96 18.21 -12.65
C ASN A 502 19.04 18.34 -11.44
N PHE A 503 17.92 19.06 -11.61
CA PHE A 503 16.93 19.21 -10.54
C PHE A 503 16.34 17.87 -10.10
N VAL A 504 15.89 17.04 -11.04
CA VAL A 504 15.31 15.71 -10.72
C VAL A 504 16.36 14.78 -10.12
N LYS A 505 17.60 14.80 -10.67
CA LYS A 505 18.72 14.01 -10.10
C LYS A 505 19.02 14.36 -8.66
N GLU A 506 19.00 15.64 -8.33
CA GLU A 506 19.21 16.11 -6.96
C GLU A 506 18.04 15.72 -6.05
N ARG A 507 16.80 15.92 -6.50
CA ARG A 507 15.59 15.60 -5.72
C ARG A 507 15.43 14.11 -5.44
N LEU A 508 15.80 13.25 -6.36
CA LEU A 508 15.74 11.79 -6.24
C LEU A 508 17.06 11.15 -5.75
N ASP A 509 18.08 11.96 -5.45
CA ASP A 509 19.43 11.53 -5.05
C ASP A 509 20.09 10.53 -6.01
N LEU A 510 19.83 10.67 -7.30
CA LEU A 510 20.37 9.79 -8.33
C LEU A 510 21.88 9.95 -8.55
N GLN A 511 22.50 10.91 -7.88
CA GLN A 511 23.96 11.10 -7.89
C GLN A 511 24.68 10.18 -6.91
N SER A 512 23.99 9.70 -5.86
CA SER A 512 24.53 8.82 -4.83
C SER A 512 24.34 7.34 -5.14
N VAL A 513 23.50 6.99 -6.14
CA VAL A 513 23.21 5.60 -6.48
C VAL A 513 24.41 4.90 -7.11
N SER A 514 24.55 3.60 -6.85
CA SER A 514 25.69 2.80 -7.27
C SER A 514 25.73 2.51 -8.78
N ARG A 515 24.59 2.59 -9.47
CA ARG A 515 24.46 2.26 -10.88
C ARG A 515 24.53 3.51 -11.77
N PRO A 516 25.13 3.41 -12.97
CA PRO A 516 25.17 4.51 -13.93
C PRO A 516 23.77 4.94 -14.39
N LEU A 517 23.64 6.22 -14.72
CA LEU A 517 22.40 6.84 -15.19
C LEU A 517 22.53 7.27 -16.65
N LEU A 518 21.55 6.91 -17.46
CA LEU A 518 21.36 7.44 -18.81
C LEU A 518 20.31 8.56 -18.78
N GLU A 519 20.51 9.57 -19.61
CA GLU A 519 19.62 10.73 -19.73
C GLU A 519 19.23 10.93 -21.19
N GLY A 520 17.96 11.24 -21.47
CA GLY A 520 17.51 11.51 -22.83
C GLY A 520 16.22 12.33 -22.87
N SER A 521 16.17 13.31 -23.79
CA SER A 521 14.97 14.06 -24.13
C SER A 521 14.63 13.84 -25.59
N TYR A 522 13.37 13.48 -25.87
CA TYR A 522 12.92 13.04 -27.20
C TYR A 522 11.69 13.84 -27.62
N ALA A 523 11.79 14.47 -28.78
CA ALA A 523 10.68 15.15 -29.43
C ALA A 523 9.96 14.23 -30.42
N SER A 524 8.71 14.55 -30.73
CA SER A 524 7.88 13.83 -31.70
C SER A 524 8.30 14.11 -33.15
#